data_4c8d8589b9e9f56644d726b9463ec9a4
#
_entry.id   4c8d8589b9e9f56644d726b9463ec9a4
#
_cell.length_a   1.000
_cell.length_b   1.000
_cell.length_c   1.000
_cell.angle_alpha   90.00
_cell.angle_beta   90.00
_cell.angle_gamma   90.00
#
_symmetry.space_group_name_H-M   'P 1'
#
loop_
_entity.id
_entity.type
_entity.pdbx_description
1 polymer ?
#
loop_
_entity_poly.entity_id
_entity_poly.type
_entity_poly.pdbx_seq_one_letter_code
_entity_poly.pdbx_strand_id
1 'polypeptide(L)'
;MNSLQKFHNWRRKRRWNKQYRHGKWENLKSEKEAKRYYQVIDYIKEYSHLNPVILDIGCGNGVLNERMKGLDFEYFLGLDFSQVSIKQAENKKLPKAEFIAEDVVNFRPQRNFDVVIFNEAFYYIHDTEKDNVLNRMLQNLNKDGIIITSIYREGLGCWEYFKENSKLKELNFTTVKTDKELQYWKVGVYKKI
;
A
#
# COMPACT_ATOMS: atom_id res chain seq x y z
N MET A 1 5.78 -8.50 19.91
CA MET A 1 4.89 -7.36 20.32
C MET A 1 4.53 -7.50 21.79
N ASN A 2 4.84 -6.51 22.63
CA ASN A 2 4.51 -6.49 24.06
C ASN A 2 3.02 -6.11 24.30
N SER A 3 2.55 -6.22 25.57
CA SER A 3 1.14 -5.94 25.92
C SER A 3 0.70 -4.52 25.58
N LEU A 4 1.58 -3.53 25.74
CA LEU A 4 1.30 -2.13 25.44
C LEU A 4 1.12 -1.92 23.91
N GLN A 5 1.99 -2.52 23.09
CA GLN A 5 1.87 -2.48 21.64
C GLN A 5 0.58 -3.15 21.14
N LYS A 6 0.18 -4.29 21.75
CA LYS A 6 -1.10 -4.95 21.47
C LYS A 6 -2.29 -4.03 21.76
N PHE A 7 -2.25 -3.32 22.90
CA PHE A 7 -3.29 -2.37 23.29
C PHE A 7 -3.37 -1.18 22.33
N HIS A 8 -2.24 -0.60 21.92
CA HIS A 8 -2.20 0.50 20.94
C HIS A 8 -2.73 0.05 19.57
N ASN A 9 -2.37 -1.14 19.11
CA ASN A 9 -2.89 -1.71 17.86
C ASN A 9 -4.39 -1.94 17.92
N TRP A 10 -4.91 -2.45 19.04
CA TRP A 10 -6.35 -2.63 19.23
C TRP A 10 -7.11 -1.29 19.19
N ARG A 11 -6.62 -0.25 19.90
CA ARG A 11 -7.20 1.11 19.86
C ARG A 11 -7.20 1.67 18.43
N ARG A 12 -6.09 1.52 17.72
CA ARG A 12 -5.93 1.95 16.33
C ARG A 12 -6.93 1.25 15.43
N LYS A 13 -7.04 -0.08 15.53
CA LYS A 13 -8.02 -0.88 14.76
C LYS A 13 -9.46 -0.42 15.02
N ARG A 14 -9.84 -0.18 16.28
CA ARG A 14 -11.17 0.35 16.61
C ARG A 14 -11.44 1.73 16.00
N ARG A 15 -10.45 2.63 16.04
CA ARG A 15 -10.54 3.96 15.45
C ARG A 15 -10.75 3.88 13.93
N TRP A 16 -9.96 3.09 13.21
CA TRP A 16 -10.09 2.92 11.77
C TRP A 16 -11.43 2.29 11.39
N ASN A 17 -11.84 1.22 12.06
CA ASN A 17 -13.15 0.61 11.85
C ASN A 17 -14.29 1.62 12.04
N LYS A 18 -14.20 2.49 13.06
CA LYS A 18 -15.17 3.57 13.28
C LYS A 18 -15.16 4.57 12.12
N GLN A 19 -13.99 4.99 11.67
CA GLN A 19 -13.83 5.96 10.58
C GLN A 19 -14.41 5.42 9.26
N TYR A 20 -14.16 4.16 8.92
CA TYR A 20 -14.75 3.53 7.73
C TYR A 20 -16.27 3.42 7.82
N ARG A 21 -16.84 3.04 8.98
CA ARG A 21 -18.30 3.01 9.17
C ARG A 21 -18.97 4.36 8.98
N HIS A 22 -18.29 5.45 9.34
CA HIS A 22 -18.83 6.81 9.23
C HIS A 22 -18.44 7.53 7.93
N GLY A 23 -17.92 6.82 6.94
CA GLY A 23 -17.60 7.38 5.63
C GLY A 23 -16.46 8.39 5.60
N LYS A 24 -15.61 8.46 6.65
CA LYS A 24 -14.49 9.42 6.69
C LYS A 24 -13.54 9.27 5.50
N TRP A 25 -13.44 8.08 4.93
CA TRP A 25 -12.52 7.74 3.85
C TRP A 25 -13.16 7.73 2.45
N GLU A 26 -14.42 8.16 2.33
CA GLU A 26 -15.11 8.28 1.02
C GLU A 26 -14.42 9.30 0.10
N ASN A 27 -13.74 10.31 0.67
CA ASN A 27 -12.96 11.28 -0.09
C ASN A 27 -11.80 10.67 -0.89
N LEU A 28 -11.31 9.47 -0.54
CA LEU A 28 -10.27 8.75 -1.30
C LEU A 28 -10.72 8.41 -2.72
N LYS A 29 -12.03 8.38 -2.97
CA LYS A 29 -12.63 8.19 -4.30
C LYS A 29 -12.66 9.46 -5.15
N SER A 30 -12.37 10.62 -4.56
CA SER A 30 -12.44 11.92 -5.26
C SER A 30 -11.36 12.04 -6.33
N GLU A 31 -11.59 12.91 -7.33
CA GLU A 31 -10.62 13.24 -8.36
C GLU A 31 -9.33 13.86 -7.81
N LYS A 32 -9.44 14.54 -6.68
CA LYS A 32 -8.29 15.13 -6.00
C LYS A 32 -7.28 14.06 -5.54
N GLU A 33 -7.76 12.94 -5.02
CA GLU A 33 -6.94 11.80 -4.62
C GLU A 33 -6.54 10.93 -5.83
N ALA A 34 -7.26 11.02 -6.95
CA ALA A 34 -7.06 10.20 -8.14
C ALA A 34 -5.64 10.29 -8.70
N LYS A 35 -5.05 11.49 -8.74
CA LYS A 35 -3.70 11.73 -9.29
C LYS A 35 -2.65 10.81 -8.66
N ARG A 36 -2.71 10.62 -7.33
CA ARG A 36 -1.80 9.73 -6.61
C ARG A 36 -1.97 8.26 -7.00
N TYR A 37 -3.23 7.81 -7.11
CA TYR A 37 -3.51 6.45 -7.54
C TYR A 37 -3.06 6.19 -8.99
N TYR A 38 -3.28 7.15 -9.88
CA TYR A 38 -2.81 7.04 -11.28
C TYR A 38 -1.28 6.98 -11.36
N GLN A 39 -0.56 7.74 -10.54
CA GLN A 39 0.91 7.65 -10.49
C GLN A 39 1.37 6.25 -10.07
N VAL A 40 0.71 5.63 -9.09
CA VAL A 40 0.99 4.24 -8.69
C VAL A 40 0.71 3.27 -9.85
N ILE A 41 -0.42 3.43 -10.54
CA ILE A 41 -0.81 2.61 -11.69
C ILE A 41 0.18 2.78 -12.84
N ASP A 42 0.62 4.00 -13.12
CA ASP A 42 1.61 4.28 -14.18
C ASP A 42 2.95 3.61 -13.86
N TYR A 43 3.39 3.62 -12.61
CA TYR A 43 4.59 2.88 -12.20
C TYR A 43 4.44 1.36 -12.33
N ILE A 44 3.25 0.79 -12.08
CA ILE A 44 3.01 -0.64 -12.34
C ILE A 44 3.18 -0.92 -13.84
N LYS A 45 2.60 -0.10 -14.71
CA LYS A 45 2.67 -0.26 -16.17
C LYS A 45 4.10 -0.13 -16.71
N GLU A 46 4.86 0.83 -16.17
CA GLU A 46 6.19 1.18 -16.68
C GLU A 46 7.28 0.23 -16.18
N TYR A 47 7.19 -0.21 -14.93
CA TYR A 47 8.27 -0.93 -14.25
C TYR A 47 7.98 -2.38 -13.91
N SER A 48 6.76 -2.89 -14.15
CA SER A 48 6.42 -4.29 -13.98
C SER A 48 6.21 -4.97 -15.35
N HIS A 49 6.12 -6.29 -15.34
CA HIS A 49 5.75 -7.06 -16.53
C HIS A 49 4.22 -7.09 -16.74
N LEU A 50 3.80 -7.63 -17.88
CA LEU A 50 2.38 -7.86 -18.18
C LEU A 50 1.77 -8.89 -17.21
N ASN A 51 0.55 -8.66 -16.76
CA ASN A 51 -0.19 -9.54 -15.85
C ASN A 51 0.52 -9.79 -14.50
N PRO A 52 0.94 -8.75 -13.74
CA PRO A 52 1.63 -8.94 -12.47
C PRO A 52 0.72 -9.51 -11.39
N VAL A 53 1.33 -10.21 -10.42
CA VAL A 53 0.73 -10.56 -9.12
C VAL A 53 1.01 -9.42 -8.14
N ILE A 54 -0.04 -8.78 -7.63
CA ILE A 54 0.03 -7.52 -6.88
C ILE A 54 -0.39 -7.72 -5.42
N LEU A 55 0.36 -7.14 -4.50
CA LEU A 55 0.00 -6.99 -3.08
C LEU A 55 -0.13 -5.50 -2.74
N ASP A 56 -1.32 -5.07 -2.31
CA ASP A 56 -1.59 -3.70 -1.83
C ASP A 56 -1.74 -3.70 -0.31
N ILE A 57 -0.75 -3.19 0.40
CA ILE A 57 -0.71 -3.12 1.86
C ILE A 57 -1.33 -1.80 2.33
N GLY A 58 -2.37 -1.91 3.16
CA GLY A 58 -3.20 -0.78 3.54
C GLY A 58 -4.23 -0.42 2.46
N CYS A 59 -4.75 -1.43 1.76
CA CYS A 59 -5.66 -1.28 0.62
C CYS A 59 -6.97 -0.54 0.93
N GLY A 60 -7.29 -0.39 2.22
CA GLY A 60 -8.55 0.21 2.65
C GLY A 60 -9.76 -0.54 2.08
N ASN A 61 -10.67 0.20 1.49
CA ASN A 61 -11.86 -0.37 0.82
C ASN A 61 -11.64 -0.65 -0.68
N GLY A 62 -10.38 -0.86 -1.11
CA GLY A 62 -10.04 -1.31 -2.47
C GLY A 62 -10.10 -0.23 -3.56
N VAL A 63 -9.86 1.05 -3.20
CA VAL A 63 -9.91 2.16 -4.18
C VAL A 63 -8.85 2.03 -5.27
N LEU A 64 -7.62 1.58 -4.93
CA LEU A 64 -6.59 1.39 -5.93
C LEU A 64 -7.01 0.35 -6.97
N ASN A 65 -7.45 -0.82 -6.53
CA ASN A 65 -7.91 -1.87 -7.45
C ASN A 65 -9.08 -1.41 -8.33
N GLU A 66 -10.04 -0.67 -7.75
CA GLU A 66 -11.16 -0.12 -8.51
C GLU A 66 -10.70 0.86 -9.60
N ARG A 67 -9.61 1.61 -9.38
CA ARG A 67 -9.03 2.54 -10.36
C ARG A 67 -8.12 1.86 -11.39
N MET A 68 -7.73 0.61 -11.16
CA MET A 68 -6.91 -0.19 -12.09
C MET A 68 -7.71 -0.73 -13.30
N LYS A 69 -8.91 -0.24 -13.56
CA LYS A 69 -9.70 -0.62 -14.74
C LYS A 69 -8.88 -0.40 -16.02
N GLY A 70 -8.73 -1.48 -16.80
CA GLY A 70 -7.91 -1.45 -18.02
C GLY A 70 -6.42 -1.76 -17.83
N LEU A 71 -5.99 -2.06 -16.61
CA LEU A 71 -4.70 -2.70 -16.33
C LEU A 71 -4.93 -4.20 -16.17
N ASP A 72 -4.27 -5.00 -17.00
CA ASP A 72 -4.29 -6.44 -16.84
C ASP A 72 -3.33 -6.86 -15.72
N PHE A 73 -3.82 -7.70 -14.81
CA PHE A 73 -3.05 -8.36 -13.76
C PHE A 73 -3.55 -9.80 -13.56
N GLU A 74 -2.66 -10.67 -13.10
CA GLU A 74 -3.01 -12.07 -12.82
C GLU A 74 -3.85 -12.18 -11.54
N TYR A 75 -3.39 -11.53 -10.47
CA TYR A 75 -4.00 -11.59 -9.17
C TYR A 75 -3.69 -10.34 -8.34
N PHE A 76 -4.66 -9.89 -7.57
CA PHE A 76 -4.53 -8.77 -6.65
C PHE A 76 -4.92 -9.20 -5.24
N LEU A 77 -4.00 -9.02 -4.28
CA LEU A 77 -4.27 -9.20 -2.86
C LEU A 77 -4.27 -7.84 -2.16
N GLY A 78 -5.41 -7.45 -1.62
CA GLY A 78 -5.54 -6.28 -0.77
C GLY A 78 -5.46 -6.67 0.71
N LEU A 79 -4.56 -6.06 1.45
CA LEU A 79 -4.39 -6.27 2.88
C LEU A 79 -4.71 -4.99 3.65
N ASP A 80 -5.61 -5.07 4.63
CA ASP A 80 -5.85 -3.98 5.58
C ASP A 80 -6.21 -4.54 6.95
N PHE A 81 -5.80 -3.88 8.03
CA PHE A 81 -6.13 -4.37 9.37
C PHE A 81 -7.55 -4.03 9.82
N SER A 82 -8.28 -3.20 9.08
CA SER A 82 -9.68 -2.86 9.32
C SER A 82 -10.62 -3.87 8.66
N GLN A 83 -11.30 -4.66 9.46
CA GLN A 83 -12.34 -5.58 8.96
C GLN A 83 -13.49 -4.86 8.24
N VAL A 84 -13.74 -3.59 8.61
CA VAL A 84 -14.83 -2.81 7.99
C VAL A 84 -14.44 -2.40 6.57
N SER A 85 -13.22 -1.92 6.36
CA SER A 85 -12.74 -1.57 5.02
C SER A 85 -12.67 -2.80 4.11
N ILE A 86 -12.18 -3.93 4.61
CA ILE A 86 -12.12 -5.18 3.84
C ILE A 86 -13.52 -5.64 3.42
N LYS A 87 -14.48 -5.66 4.34
CA LYS A 87 -15.86 -6.00 3.97
C LYS A 87 -16.45 -5.06 2.90
N GLN A 88 -16.09 -3.77 2.94
CA GLN A 88 -16.49 -2.83 1.88
C GLN A 88 -15.81 -3.13 0.54
N ALA A 89 -14.53 -3.56 0.55
CA ALA A 89 -13.80 -3.95 -0.65
C ALA A 89 -14.38 -5.24 -1.26
N GLU A 90 -14.62 -6.27 -0.46
CA GLU A 90 -15.23 -7.54 -0.88
C GLU A 90 -16.61 -7.34 -1.52
N ASN A 91 -17.43 -6.42 -0.97
CA ASN A 91 -18.76 -6.11 -1.51
C ASN A 91 -18.73 -5.52 -2.93
N LYS A 92 -17.58 -5.00 -3.38
CA LYS A 92 -17.42 -4.47 -4.75
C LYS A 92 -17.26 -5.59 -5.79
N LYS A 93 -16.96 -6.82 -5.37
CA LYS A 93 -16.77 -8.00 -6.24
C LYS A 93 -15.81 -7.72 -7.39
N LEU A 94 -14.68 -7.09 -7.08
CA LEU A 94 -13.66 -6.74 -8.06
C LEU A 94 -13.02 -8.01 -8.63
N PRO A 95 -12.85 -8.12 -9.96
CA PRO A 95 -12.36 -9.34 -10.59
C PRO A 95 -10.89 -9.61 -10.24
N LYS A 96 -10.52 -10.89 -10.12
CA LYS A 96 -9.14 -11.34 -9.81
C LYS A 96 -8.56 -10.75 -8.51
N ALA A 97 -9.42 -10.25 -7.60
CA ALA A 97 -9.02 -9.61 -6.37
C ALA A 97 -9.52 -10.38 -5.14
N GLU A 98 -8.63 -10.52 -4.18
CA GLU A 98 -8.91 -11.01 -2.83
C GLU A 98 -8.56 -9.93 -1.81
N PHE A 99 -9.31 -9.87 -0.71
CA PHE A 99 -9.09 -8.90 0.35
C PHE A 99 -9.03 -9.59 1.70
N ILE A 100 -8.00 -9.27 2.50
CA ILE A 100 -7.77 -9.93 3.79
C ILE A 100 -7.67 -8.89 4.91
N ALA A 101 -8.41 -9.13 6.01
CA ALA A 101 -8.37 -8.28 7.21
C ALA A 101 -7.28 -8.74 8.17
N GLU A 102 -6.04 -8.31 7.96
CA GLU A 102 -4.90 -8.67 8.80
C GLU A 102 -3.94 -7.48 9.00
N ASP A 103 -3.23 -7.46 10.13
CA ASP A 103 -2.13 -6.51 10.37
C ASP A 103 -0.89 -6.98 9.62
N VAL A 104 -0.31 -6.10 8.80
CA VAL A 104 0.89 -6.39 8.02
C VAL A 104 2.07 -6.89 8.87
N VAL A 105 2.14 -6.50 10.14
CA VAL A 105 3.16 -6.99 11.09
C VAL A 105 3.06 -8.51 11.27
N ASN A 106 1.86 -9.06 11.27
CA ASN A 106 1.60 -10.48 11.44
C ASN A 106 1.46 -11.24 10.11
N PHE A 107 1.11 -10.54 9.04
CA PHE A 107 0.89 -11.14 7.72
C PHE A 107 2.11 -11.91 7.24
N ARG A 108 1.88 -13.13 6.78
CA ARG A 108 2.90 -14.02 6.17
C ARG A 108 2.43 -14.39 4.77
N PRO A 109 3.05 -13.82 3.74
CA PRO A 109 2.70 -14.14 2.35
C PRO A 109 2.77 -15.66 2.08
N GLN A 110 1.77 -16.19 1.40
CA GLN A 110 1.71 -17.59 0.97
C GLN A 110 2.12 -17.76 -0.49
N ARG A 111 2.49 -16.67 -1.16
CA ARG A 111 2.98 -16.61 -2.54
C ARG A 111 3.95 -15.45 -2.72
N ASN A 112 4.67 -15.47 -3.82
CA ASN A 112 5.47 -14.33 -4.24
C ASN A 112 4.62 -13.33 -5.04
N PHE A 113 5.08 -12.08 -5.06
CA PHE A 113 4.46 -10.97 -5.75
C PHE A 113 5.43 -10.33 -6.74
N ASP A 114 4.92 -9.76 -7.81
CA ASP A 114 5.70 -8.96 -8.76
C ASP A 114 5.70 -7.49 -8.34
N VAL A 115 4.61 -7.06 -7.69
CA VAL A 115 4.43 -5.68 -7.21
C VAL A 115 3.93 -5.70 -5.78
N VAL A 116 4.66 -5.03 -4.88
CA VAL A 116 4.23 -4.74 -3.51
C VAL A 116 4.02 -3.24 -3.38
N ILE A 117 2.84 -2.84 -2.88
CA ILE A 117 2.44 -1.43 -2.79
C ILE A 117 2.20 -1.05 -1.34
N PHE A 118 2.76 0.09 -0.91
CA PHE A 118 2.45 0.80 0.32
C PHE A 118 1.84 2.16 -0.03
N ASN A 119 0.55 2.18 -0.34
CA ASN A 119 -0.12 3.41 -0.74
C ASN A 119 -0.69 4.14 0.48
N GLU A 120 0.03 5.14 1.01
CA GLU A 120 -0.30 5.86 2.25
C GLU A 120 -0.38 4.93 3.49
N ALA A 121 0.43 3.89 3.52
CA ALA A 121 0.35 2.85 4.54
C ALA A 121 1.62 2.67 5.38
N PHE A 122 2.80 2.84 4.80
CA PHE A 122 4.08 2.50 5.45
C PHE A 122 4.34 3.28 6.74
N TYR A 123 4.00 4.54 6.80
CA TYR A 123 4.20 5.38 7.98
C TYR A 123 3.27 5.06 9.16
N TYR A 124 2.25 4.20 8.96
CA TYR A 124 1.43 3.67 10.05
C TYR A 124 2.02 2.43 10.72
N ILE A 125 3.03 1.81 10.12
CA ILE A 125 3.77 0.72 10.75
C ILE A 125 4.65 1.31 11.86
N HIS A 126 4.68 0.64 13.01
CA HIS A 126 5.54 1.08 14.12
C HIS A 126 7.02 0.97 13.71
N ASP A 127 7.86 1.94 14.11
CA ASP A 127 9.25 2.03 13.65
C ASP A 127 10.05 0.74 13.93
N THR A 128 9.83 0.11 15.08
CA THR A 128 10.46 -1.17 15.43
C THR A 128 10.09 -2.35 14.53
N GLU A 129 9.05 -2.22 13.70
CA GLU A 129 8.54 -3.27 12.83
C GLU A 129 8.76 -2.98 11.33
N LYS A 130 9.10 -1.74 10.97
CA LYS A 130 9.24 -1.34 9.55
C LYS A 130 10.26 -2.18 8.81
N ASP A 131 11.46 -2.37 9.37
CA ASP A 131 12.50 -3.20 8.78
C ASP A 131 12.06 -4.66 8.61
N ASN A 132 11.43 -5.22 9.65
CA ASN A 132 10.94 -6.60 9.61
C ASN A 132 9.86 -6.79 8.54
N VAL A 133 8.93 -5.83 8.41
CA VAL A 133 7.89 -5.86 7.39
C VAL A 133 8.50 -5.71 6.01
N LEU A 134 9.37 -4.72 5.79
CA LEU A 134 9.99 -4.48 4.50
C LEU A 134 10.85 -5.68 4.04
N ASN A 135 11.68 -6.22 4.93
CA ASN A 135 12.50 -7.39 4.63
C ASN A 135 11.64 -8.62 4.27
N ARG A 136 10.51 -8.83 4.97
CA ARG A 136 9.59 -9.93 4.64
C ARG A 136 8.92 -9.71 3.27
N MET A 137 8.55 -8.49 2.92
CA MET A 137 8.02 -8.19 1.58
C MET A 137 9.09 -8.44 0.51
N LEU A 138 10.33 -8.04 0.74
CA LEU A 138 11.45 -8.30 -0.16
C LEU A 138 11.74 -9.80 -0.35
N GLN A 139 11.61 -10.62 0.71
CA GLN A 139 11.76 -12.07 0.60
C GLN A 139 10.70 -12.72 -0.28
N ASN A 140 9.49 -12.17 -0.29
CA ASN A 140 8.35 -12.66 -1.07
C ASN A 140 8.12 -11.85 -2.36
N LEU A 141 9.07 -11.02 -2.75
CA LEU A 141 9.07 -10.32 -4.03
C LEU A 141 9.81 -11.16 -5.07
N ASN A 142 9.25 -11.35 -6.25
CA ASN A 142 9.89 -12.05 -7.36
C ASN A 142 11.22 -11.36 -7.77
N LYS A 143 12.06 -12.06 -8.56
CA LYS A 143 13.41 -11.61 -8.91
C LYS A 143 13.43 -10.20 -9.50
N ASP A 144 12.53 -9.89 -10.41
CA ASP A 144 12.44 -8.58 -11.05
C ASP A 144 11.30 -7.73 -10.49
N GLY A 145 10.80 -8.10 -9.31
CA GLY A 145 9.68 -7.44 -8.67
C GLY A 145 10.03 -6.04 -8.16
N ILE A 146 8.99 -5.24 -8.00
CA ILE A 146 9.08 -3.84 -7.58
C ILE A 146 8.30 -3.56 -6.30
N ILE A 147 8.78 -2.58 -5.54
CA ILE A 147 8.01 -1.97 -4.45
C ILE A 147 7.63 -0.54 -4.86
N ILE A 148 6.36 -0.19 -4.72
CA ILE A 148 5.87 1.17 -4.90
C ILE A 148 5.41 1.69 -3.56
N THR A 149 5.85 2.88 -3.17
CA THR A 149 5.37 3.54 -1.96
C THR A 149 4.92 4.95 -2.23
N SER A 150 3.76 5.33 -1.68
CA SER A 150 3.24 6.68 -1.69
C SER A 150 3.15 7.20 -0.26
N ILE A 151 3.65 8.40 -0.03
CA ILE A 151 3.68 9.03 1.30
C ILE A 151 3.30 10.50 1.19
N TYR A 152 2.40 10.92 2.07
CA TYR A 152 1.96 12.31 2.17
C TYR A 152 3.11 13.22 2.62
N ARG A 153 3.37 14.28 1.88
CA ARG A 153 4.42 15.28 2.13
C ARG A 153 5.81 14.63 2.28
N GLU A 154 6.57 15.02 3.32
CA GLU A 154 7.97 14.58 3.53
C GLU A 154 8.11 13.19 4.16
N GLY A 155 7.03 12.64 4.72
CA GLY A 155 7.00 11.24 5.17
C GLY A 155 7.74 10.93 6.46
N LEU A 156 8.18 11.93 7.23
CA LEU A 156 8.74 11.79 8.58
C LEU A 156 9.75 10.63 8.74
N GLY A 157 10.83 10.62 7.95
CA GLY A 157 11.88 9.60 8.05
C GLY A 157 11.54 8.23 7.46
N CYS A 158 10.43 8.12 6.71
CA CYS A 158 10.08 6.84 6.09
C CYS A 158 10.84 6.53 4.80
N TRP A 159 11.40 7.54 4.15
CA TRP A 159 12.08 7.36 2.86
C TRP A 159 13.42 6.65 2.99
N GLU A 160 14.10 6.80 4.12
CA GLU A 160 15.38 6.18 4.44
C GLU A 160 15.29 4.65 4.36
N TYR A 161 14.16 4.06 4.79
CA TYR A 161 13.91 2.60 4.70
C TYR A 161 13.96 2.06 3.26
N PHE A 162 13.67 2.90 2.27
CA PHE A 162 13.71 2.52 0.86
C PHE A 162 15.00 2.96 0.19
N LYS A 163 15.44 4.20 0.41
CA LYS A 163 16.59 4.81 -0.28
C LYS A 163 17.93 4.28 0.20
N GLU A 164 18.03 3.97 1.51
CA GLU A 164 19.27 3.47 2.12
C GLU A 164 19.31 1.93 2.16
N ASN A 165 18.28 1.27 1.65
CA ASN A 165 18.22 -0.19 1.64
C ASN A 165 19.06 -0.79 0.52
N SER A 166 20.15 -1.48 0.89
CA SER A 166 21.10 -2.09 -0.07
C SER A 166 20.50 -3.17 -0.97
N LYS A 167 19.29 -3.63 -0.67
CA LYS A 167 18.54 -4.62 -1.49
C LYS A 167 17.59 -3.98 -2.50
N LEU A 168 17.52 -2.64 -2.53
CA LEU A 168 16.64 -1.88 -3.38
C LEU A 168 17.41 -0.90 -4.24
N LYS A 169 16.99 -0.77 -5.49
CA LYS A 169 17.42 0.28 -6.42
C LYS A 169 16.24 1.19 -6.72
N GLU A 170 16.37 2.47 -6.45
CA GLU A 170 15.37 3.46 -6.86
C GLU A 170 15.32 3.52 -8.41
N LEU A 171 14.14 3.33 -8.98
CA LEU A 171 13.89 3.46 -10.41
C LEU A 171 13.34 4.84 -10.75
N ASN A 172 12.44 5.35 -9.93
CA ASN A 172 11.85 6.68 -10.12
C ASN A 172 11.30 7.23 -8.79
N PHE A 173 11.22 8.56 -8.70
CA PHE A 173 10.71 9.26 -7.54
C PHE A 173 10.02 10.56 -7.95
N THR A 174 8.72 10.66 -7.77
CA THR A 174 7.89 11.77 -8.27
C THR A 174 7.12 12.45 -7.14
N THR A 175 6.92 13.75 -7.25
CA THR A 175 6.00 14.52 -6.40
C THR A 175 4.69 14.78 -7.14
N VAL A 176 3.61 14.21 -6.63
CA VAL A 176 2.25 14.38 -7.13
C VAL A 176 1.60 15.55 -6.39
N LYS A 177 1.40 16.66 -7.08
CA LYS A 177 0.82 17.89 -6.51
C LYS A 177 -0.70 17.96 -6.78
N THR A 178 -1.41 18.60 -5.87
CA THR A 178 -2.80 19.05 -6.08
C THR A 178 -2.82 20.56 -6.35
N ASP A 179 -4.03 21.09 -6.56
CA ASP A 179 -4.23 22.54 -6.72
C ASP A 179 -4.01 23.32 -5.41
N LYS A 180 -3.86 22.63 -4.28
CA LYS A 180 -3.53 23.19 -2.97
C LYS A 180 -2.04 23.06 -2.71
N GLU A 181 -1.34 24.17 -2.52
CA GLU A 181 0.12 24.25 -2.36
C GLU A 181 0.71 23.27 -1.33
N LEU A 182 0.05 23.09 -0.19
CA LEU A 182 0.53 22.23 0.89
C LEU A 182 -0.03 20.78 0.84
N GLN A 183 -0.69 20.40 -0.27
CA GLN A 183 -1.23 19.06 -0.41
C GLN A 183 -0.58 18.35 -1.60
N TYR A 184 0.37 17.49 -1.30
CA TYR A 184 1.10 16.68 -2.27
C TYR A 184 1.51 15.34 -1.67
N TRP A 185 1.83 14.41 -2.52
CA TRP A 185 2.40 13.11 -2.17
C TRP A 185 3.72 12.93 -2.90
N LYS A 186 4.65 12.25 -2.25
CA LYS A 186 5.81 11.70 -2.91
C LYS A 186 5.53 10.23 -3.21
N VAL A 187 5.86 9.80 -4.41
CA VAL A 187 5.67 8.42 -4.87
C VAL A 187 6.99 7.91 -5.39
N GLY A 188 7.50 6.84 -4.79
CA GLY A 188 8.73 6.18 -5.20
C GLY A 188 8.48 4.77 -5.70
N VAL A 189 9.25 4.33 -6.68
CA VAL A 189 9.30 2.95 -7.16
C VAL A 189 10.72 2.41 -7.08
N TYR A 190 10.84 1.22 -6.51
CA TYR A 190 12.11 0.57 -6.20
C TYR A 190 12.11 -0.86 -6.73
N LYS A 191 13.21 -1.27 -7.35
CA LYS A 191 13.43 -2.64 -7.81
C LYS A 191 14.28 -3.40 -6.81
N LYS A 192 13.93 -4.65 -6.55
CA LYS A 192 14.77 -5.60 -5.81
C LYS A 192 16.03 -5.91 -6.61
N ILE A 193 17.20 -5.86 -5.98
CA ILE A 193 18.52 -6.21 -6.54
C ILE A 193 19.10 -7.43 -5.85
#